data_d49d6b35098bcc49a0da1e1994e4b740
#
_entry.id   d49d6b35098bcc49a0da1e1994e4b740
#
_cell.length_a   1.000
_cell.length_b   1.000
_cell.length_c   1.000
_cell.angle_alpha   90.00
_cell.angle_beta   90.00
_cell.angle_gamma   90.00
#
_symmetry.space_group_name_H-M   'P 1'
#
loop_
_entity.id
_entity.type
_entity.pdbx_description
1 polymer ?
#
loop_
_entity_poly.entity_id
_entity_poly.type
_entity_poly.pdbx_seq_one_letter_code
_entity_poly.pdbx_strand_id
1 'polypeptide(L)'
;MKKDIDVKCYELTLTPNYVSDWTFNDALRELIQNGTDQEVLDKENKFQIIYNGKEKTLRLVNQKSVLKINTLLLGRSSKANNEDTVGQFGEGYKIAALVLNRLGKTFTIYNNEKGEIWESRFKNSEKWLEKILAFYVYKHDTDNSGLCIEVGNVTHEEFNNLYKVWLHLENCDYSKAETGYGEIILDEEYAGEVYVNGLFVDCNSDLKYGYNFKPKYIRLERDRKTCDSWNVEEITSLMIAEAMVKGDIPIEQVRKMIEERADDVYHFEFNTY
;
A
#
# COMPACT_ATOMS: atom_id res chain seq x y z
N MET A 1 -2.09 -35.64 -26.46
CA MET A 1 -1.46 -34.48 -27.14
C MET A 1 -1.30 -33.38 -26.07
N LYS A 2 -0.06 -33.06 -25.65
CA LYS A 2 0.19 -31.85 -24.84
C LYS A 2 -0.11 -30.67 -25.78
N LYS A 3 -1.15 -29.87 -25.50
CA LYS A 3 -1.31 -28.58 -26.15
C LYS A 3 -0.04 -27.78 -25.81
N ASP A 4 0.71 -27.36 -26.83
CA ASP A 4 1.77 -26.37 -26.64
C ASP A 4 1.13 -25.12 -26.06
N ILE A 5 1.39 -24.86 -24.78
CA ILE A 5 0.93 -23.66 -24.12
C ILE A 5 1.81 -22.54 -24.65
N ASP A 6 1.23 -21.63 -25.43
CA ASP A 6 1.92 -20.42 -25.92
C ASP A 6 2.28 -19.53 -24.73
N VAL A 7 3.52 -19.62 -24.25
CA VAL A 7 4.04 -18.88 -23.11
C VAL A 7 4.90 -17.72 -23.60
N LYS A 8 4.50 -16.49 -23.32
CA LYS A 8 5.29 -15.29 -23.62
C LYS A 8 6.08 -14.88 -22.39
N CYS A 9 7.39 -14.68 -22.55
CA CYS A 9 8.29 -14.24 -21.50
C CYS A 9 8.64 -12.75 -21.69
N TYR A 10 8.41 -11.94 -20.65
CA TYR A 10 8.73 -10.52 -20.61
C TYR A 10 9.78 -10.26 -19.54
N GLU A 11 11.00 -9.94 -19.96
CA GLU A 11 12.12 -9.61 -19.08
C GLU A 11 12.02 -8.15 -18.62
N LEU A 12 12.13 -7.94 -17.30
CA LEU A 12 12.24 -6.61 -16.71
C LEU A 12 13.70 -6.37 -16.29
N THR A 13 14.18 -5.12 -16.47
CA THR A 13 15.53 -4.73 -16.05
C THR A 13 15.61 -4.49 -14.53
N LEU A 14 15.10 -5.47 -13.75
CA LEU A 14 15.09 -5.48 -12.31
C LEU A 14 15.90 -6.67 -11.79
N THR A 15 17.04 -6.38 -11.17
CA THR A 15 17.89 -7.40 -10.53
C THR A 15 17.40 -7.71 -9.12
N PRO A 16 17.71 -8.89 -8.54
CA PRO A 16 17.27 -9.25 -7.18
C PRO A 16 17.69 -8.27 -6.08
N ASN A 17 18.76 -7.49 -6.31
CA ASN A 17 19.31 -6.55 -5.34
C ASN A 17 18.64 -5.16 -5.39
N TYR A 18 17.76 -4.91 -6.36
CA TYR A 18 17.03 -3.66 -6.42
C TYR A 18 16.09 -3.56 -5.21
N VAL A 19 16.05 -2.40 -4.54
CA VAL A 19 15.35 -2.16 -3.26
C VAL A 19 15.61 -3.28 -2.23
N SER A 20 16.88 -3.55 -1.95
CA SER A 20 17.33 -4.66 -1.11
C SER A 20 16.80 -4.60 0.33
N ASP A 21 16.48 -3.41 0.81
CA ASP A 21 15.91 -3.09 2.12
C ASP A 21 14.41 -3.36 2.26
N TRP A 22 13.70 -3.56 1.12
CA TRP A 22 12.28 -3.79 1.15
C TRP A 22 11.91 -5.17 1.70
N THR A 23 10.89 -5.15 2.57
CA THR A 23 10.36 -6.31 3.29
C THR A 23 9.10 -6.87 2.62
N PHE A 24 8.53 -7.93 3.18
CA PHE A 24 7.23 -8.46 2.82
C PHE A 24 6.12 -7.40 2.96
N ASN A 25 6.14 -6.64 4.06
CA ASN A 25 5.15 -5.60 4.32
C ASN A 25 5.22 -4.46 3.29
N ASP A 26 6.42 -4.05 2.88
CA ASP A 26 6.59 -3.04 1.83
C ASP A 26 5.99 -3.51 0.50
N ALA A 27 6.24 -4.76 0.14
CA ALA A 27 5.67 -5.34 -1.08
C ALA A 27 4.14 -5.40 -1.02
N LEU A 28 3.57 -5.84 0.11
CA LEU A 28 2.10 -5.91 0.29
C LEU A 28 1.48 -4.52 0.31
N ARG A 29 2.14 -3.53 0.92
CA ARG A 29 1.69 -2.14 0.89
C ARG A 29 1.48 -1.64 -0.55
N GLU A 30 2.43 -1.89 -1.45
CA GLU A 30 2.30 -1.52 -2.85
C GLU A 30 1.13 -2.19 -3.57
N LEU A 31 0.87 -3.47 -3.27
CA LEU A 31 -0.25 -4.19 -3.86
C LEU A 31 -1.59 -3.67 -3.33
N ILE A 32 -1.69 -3.45 -2.02
CA ILE A 32 -2.89 -2.91 -1.36
C ILE A 32 -3.17 -1.51 -1.89
N GLN A 33 -2.16 -0.64 -1.94
CA GLN A 33 -2.26 0.70 -2.51
C GLN A 33 -2.82 0.69 -3.94
N ASN A 34 -2.29 -0.20 -4.79
CA ASN A 34 -2.79 -0.31 -6.16
C ASN A 34 -4.25 -0.75 -6.21
N GLY A 35 -4.65 -1.67 -5.33
CA GLY A 35 -6.03 -2.16 -5.24
C GLY A 35 -7.00 -1.09 -4.73
N THR A 36 -6.66 -0.41 -3.63
CA THR A 36 -7.47 0.66 -3.03
C THR A 36 -7.60 1.87 -3.96
N ASP A 37 -6.52 2.27 -4.64
CA ASP A 37 -6.57 3.35 -5.65
C ASP A 37 -7.54 3.03 -6.80
N GLN A 38 -7.63 1.76 -7.23
CA GLN A 38 -8.59 1.37 -8.26
C GLN A 38 -10.04 1.48 -7.75
N GLU A 39 -10.30 1.19 -6.48
CA GLU A 39 -11.63 1.41 -5.89
C GLU A 39 -11.95 2.90 -5.72
N VAL A 40 -10.96 3.75 -5.41
CA VAL A 40 -11.13 5.21 -5.36
C VAL A 40 -11.52 5.76 -6.75
N LEU A 41 -10.88 5.28 -7.82
CA LEU A 41 -11.16 5.70 -9.20
C LEU A 41 -12.51 5.20 -9.72
N ASP A 42 -12.93 4.01 -9.32
CA ASP A 42 -14.22 3.40 -9.64
C ASP A 42 -14.75 2.65 -8.42
N LYS A 43 -15.74 3.26 -7.73
CA LYS A 43 -16.31 2.71 -6.49
C LYS A 43 -17.03 1.37 -6.66
N GLU A 44 -17.36 0.98 -7.89
CA GLU A 44 -17.90 -0.34 -8.19
C GLU A 44 -16.79 -1.40 -8.37
N ASN A 45 -15.52 -0.97 -8.50
CA ASN A 45 -14.37 -1.85 -8.61
C ASN A 45 -13.86 -2.23 -7.22
N LYS A 46 -14.66 -2.96 -6.45
CA LYS A 46 -14.38 -3.30 -5.06
C LYS A 46 -13.05 -4.01 -4.91
N PHE A 47 -12.27 -3.56 -3.90
CA PHE A 47 -11.03 -4.19 -3.49
C PHE A 47 -11.27 -5.11 -2.29
N GLN A 48 -10.69 -6.30 -2.32
CA GLN A 48 -10.82 -7.29 -1.27
C GLN A 48 -9.49 -8.02 -1.05
N ILE A 49 -9.21 -8.35 0.21
CA ILE A 49 -8.10 -9.23 0.60
C ILE A 49 -8.70 -10.53 1.15
N ILE A 50 -8.25 -11.67 0.62
CA ILE A 50 -8.71 -13.00 1.00
C ILE A 50 -7.50 -13.86 1.34
N TYR A 51 -7.46 -14.41 2.55
CA TYR A 51 -6.40 -15.32 2.98
C TYR A 51 -6.91 -16.74 3.13
N ASN A 52 -6.22 -17.70 2.49
CA ASN A 52 -6.45 -19.13 2.68
C ASN A 52 -5.28 -19.75 3.45
N GLY A 53 -5.48 -19.96 4.76
CA GLY A 53 -4.44 -20.49 5.64
C GLY A 53 -4.04 -21.95 5.34
N LYS A 54 -4.92 -22.76 4.72
CA LYS A 54 -4.59 -24.15 4.33
C LYS A 54 -3.64 -24.18 3.14
N GLU A 55 -3.88 -23.35 2.16
CA GLU A 55 -3.06 -23.23 0.95
C GLU A 55 -1.91 -22.24 1.11
N LYS A 56 -1.90 -21.47 2.22
CA LYS A 56 -0.96 -20.38 2.48
C LYS A 56 -0.94 -19.36 1.35
N THR A 57 -2.12 -19.00 0.83
CA THR A 57 -2.29 -18.04 -0.26
C THR A 57 -3.02 -16.81 0.22
N LEU A 58 -2.51 -15.65 -0.20
CA LEU A 58 -3.13 -14.34 -0.02
C LEU A 58 -3.55 -13.81 -1.39
N ARG A 59 -4.83 -13.49 -1.54
CA ARG A 59 -5.40 -12.93 -2.76
C ARG A 59 -5.85 -11.51 -2.56
N LEU A 60 -5.42 -10.63 -3.47
CA LEU A 60 -5.84 -9.25 -3.57
C LEU A 60 -6.67 -9.12 -4.85
N VAL A 61 -7.94 -8.77 -4.71
CA VAL A 61 -8.93 -8.84 -5.80
C VAL A 61 -9.54 -7.48 -6.06
N ASN A 62 -9.53 -7.05 -7.32
CA ASN A 62 -10.35 -5.95 -7.84
C ASN A 62 -11.34 -6.48 -8.88
N GLN A 63 -12.63 -6.24 -8.66
CA GLN A 63 -13.70 -6.88 -9.44
C GLN A 63 -13.77 -6.47 -10.92
N LYS A 64 -13.26 -5.27 -11.25
CA LYS A 64 -13.34 -4.71 -12.61
C LYS A 64 -11.99 -4.31 -13.21
N SER A 65 -10.87 -4.52 -12.47
CA SER A 65 -9.55 -4.12 -12.97
C SER A 65 -9.04 -5.04 -14.07
N VAL A 66 -8.29 -4.46 -15.00
CA VAL A 66 -7.64 -5.16 -16.11
C VAL A 66 -6.23 -4.64 -16.30
N LEU A 67 -5.25 -5.51 -16.42
CA LEU A 67 -3.88 -5.14 -16.77
C LEU A 67 -3.62 -5.25 -18.27
N LYS A 68 -2.88 -4.28 -18.80
CA LYS A 68 -2.35 -4.31 -20.16
C LYS A 68 -0.86 -4.65 -20.09
N ILE A 69 -0.37 -5.43 -21.06
CA ILE A 69 1.03 -5.86 -21.08
C ILE A 69 2.04 -4.70 -21.03
N ASN A 70 1.68 -3.54 -21.56
CA ASN A 70 2.53 -2.36 -21.52
C ASN A 70 2.69 -1.76 -20.12
N THR A 71 1.92 -2.20 -19.12
CA THR A 71 2.12 -1.84 -17.71
C THR A 71 3.38 -2.47 -17.12
N LEU A 72 3.96 -3.48 -17.78
CA LEU A 72 5.26 -4.04 -17.40
C LEU A 72 6.43 -3.09 -17.68
N LEU A 73 6.25 -2.06 -18.52
CA LEU A 73 7.26 -1.02 -18.71
C LEU A 73 7.45 -0.22 -17.43
N LEU A 74 8.72 0.04 -17.07
CA LEU A 74 9.06 0.87 -15.92
C LEU A 74 8.75 2.36 -16.21
N GLY A 75 8.43 3.13 -15.15
CA GLY A 75 8.18 4.58 -15.26
C GLY A 75 6.82 4.95 -15.86
N ARG A 76 5.89 4.02 -16.06
CA ARG A 76 4.57 4.28 -16.62
C ARG A 76 3.46 4.14 -15.57
N SER A 77 2.81 5.27 -15.22
CA SER A 77 1.63 5.31 -14.36
C SER A 77 0.43 5.87 -15.11
N SER A 78 -0.75 5.25 -14.92
CA SER A 78 -2.02 5.79 -15.39
C SER A 78 -2.67 6.76 -14.37
N LYS A 79 -2.08 6.92 -13.19
CA LYS A 79 -2.66 7.63 -12.03
C LYS A 79 -1.94 8.94 -11.69
N ALA A 80 -0.88 9.32 -12.41
CA ALA A 80 0.04 10.42 -12.06
C ALA A 80 -0.62 11.79 -11.84
N ASN A 81 -1.88 11.99 -12.27
CA ASN A 81 -2.57 13.28 -12.21
C ASN A 81 -3.84 13.24 -11.34
N ASN A 82 -4.04 12.22 -10.49
CA ASN A 82 -5.20 12.14 -9.62
C ASN A 82 -4.80 12.34 -8.16
N GLU A 83 -5.30 13.41 -7.52
CA GLU A 83 -4.96 13.80 -6.14
C GLU A 83 -5.60 12.89 -5.08
N ASP A 84 -6.63 12.11 -5.43
CA ASP A 84 -7.32 11.20 -4.53
C ASP A 84 -6.65 9.80 -4.47
N THR A 85 -5.61 9.55 -5.28
CA THR A 85 -4.89 8.28 -5.30
C THR A 85 -3.49 8.40 -4.69
N VAL A 86 -3.07 7.37 -3.97
CA VAL A 86 -1.75 7.29 -3.33
C VAL A 86 -0.66 6.90 -4.33
N GLY A 87 -0.99 6.04 -5.32
CA GLY A 87 -0.05 5.49 -6.30
C GLY A 87 0.25 6.38 -7.50
N GLN A 88 1.42 6.99 -7.55
CA GLN A 88 1.79 7.95 -8.60
C GLN A 88 2.78 7.40 -9.64
N PHE A 89 3.61 6.41 -9.33
CA PHE A 89 4.81 6.08 -10.13
C PHE A 89 4.69 4.86 -11.05
N GLY A 90 3.64 4.05 -10.95
CA GLY A 90 3.35 2.94 -11.89
C GLY A 90 4.31 1.74 -11.85
N GLU A 91 5.16 1.64 -10.82
CA GLU A 91 6.16 0.57 -10.67
C GLU A 91 5.81 -0.43 -9.57
N GLY A 92 4.85 -0.10 -8.68
CA GLY A 92 4.61 -0.77 -7.41
C GLY A 92 4.47 -2.29 -7.49
N TYR A 93 3.56 -2.81 -8.32
CA TYR A 93 3.35 -4.27 -8.39
C TYR A 93 4.55 -5.03 -8.97
N LYS A 94 5.38 -4.39 -9.81
CA LYS A 94 6.61 -4.99 -10.36
C LYS A 94 7.68 -5.11 -9.30
N ILE A 95 7.82 -4.07 -8.48
CA ILE A 95 8.73 -4.07 -7.32
C ILE A 95 8.22 -5.04 -6.26
N ALA A 96 6.91 -5.08 -6.00
CA ALA A 96 6.31 -6.07 -5.12
C ALA A 96 6.60 -7.50 -5.59
N ALA A 97 6.42 -7.80 -6.89
CA ALA A 97 6.74 -9.10 -7.46
C ALA A 97 8.22 -9.45 -7.28
N LEU A 98 9.14 -8.49 -7.49
CA LEU A 98 10.57 -8.67 -7.26
C LEU A 98 10.87 -9.07 -5.81
N VAL A 99 10.36 -8.27 -4.85
CA VAL A 99 10.61 -8.48 -3.43
C VAL A 99 10.03 -9.81 -2.96
N LEU A 100 8.79 -10.11 -3.34
CA LEU A 100 8.13 -11.37 -3.00
C LEU A 100 8.88 -12.59 -3.55
N ASN A 101 9.32 -12.54 -4.81
CA ASN A 101 10.16 -13.61 -5.38
C ASN A 101 11.50 -13.76 -4.65
N ARG A 102 12.13 -12.66 -4.24
CA ARG A 102 13.37 -12.66 -3.45
C ARG A 102 13.17 -13.34 -2.09
N LEU A 103 12.00 -13.13 -1.47
CA LEU A 103 11.62 -13.74 -0.18
C LEU A 103 11.10 -15.17 -0.31
N GLY A 104 11.17 -15.79 -1.50
CA GLY A 104 10.71 -17.17 -1.73
C GLY A 104 9.18 -17.31 -1.78
N LYS A 105 8.46 -16.21 -1.96
CA LYS A 105 7.01 -16.23 -2.22
C LYS A 105 6.74 -16.46 -3.70
N THR A 106 5.57 -17.02 -4.03
CA THR A 106 5.09 -17.01 -5.42
C THR A 106 4.27 -15.75 -5.67
N PHE A 107 4.30 -15.26 -6.89
CA PHE A 107 3.51 -14.10 -7.29
C PHE A 107 2.86 -14.37 -8.65
N THR A 108 1.54 -14.43 -8.65
CA THR A 108 0.73 -14.75 -9.82
C THR A 108 -0.37 -13.71 -9.98
N ILE A 109 -0.58 -13.25 -11.21
CA ILE A 109 -1.69 -12.35 -11.57
C ILE A 109 -2.66 -13.14 -12.46
N TYR A 110 -3.90 -13.25 -12.02
CA TYR A 110 -5.02 -13.73 -12.82
C TYR A 110 -5.71 -12.50 -13.44
N ASN A 111 -5.44 -12.26 -14.70
CA ASN A 111 -6.00 -11.16 -15.49
C ASN A 111 -7.21 -11.70 -16.27
N ASN A 112 -8.30 -11.91 -15.54
CA ASN A 112 -9.43 -12.72 -16.00
C ASN A 112 -10.11 -12.15 -17.26
N GLU A 113 -10.29 -10.82 -17.33
CA GLU A 113 -10.86 -10.16 -18.52
C GLU A 113 -10.06 -10.36 -19.81
N LYS A 114 -8.77 -10.71 -19.68
CA LYS A 114 -7.89 -11.04 -20.80
C LYS A 114 -7.74 -12.53 -21.03
N GLY A 115 -8.26 -13.36 -20.11
CA GLY A 115 -8.00 -14.80 -20.10
C GLY A 115 -6.49 -15.08 -20.03
N GLU A 116 -5.78 -14.42 -19.11
CA GLU A 116 -4.32 -14.52 -18.99
C GLU A 116 -3.92 -14.78 -17.54
N ILE A 117 -2.90 -15.64 -17.35
CA ILE A 117 -2.16 -15.78 -16.10
C ILE A 117 -0.76 -15.24 -16.33
N TRP A 118 -0.28 -14.43 -15.39
CA TRP A 118 1.08 -13.86 -15.40
C TRP A 118 1.81 -14.34 -14.16
N GLU A 119 2.79 -15.20 -14.31
CA GLU A 119 3.66 -15.67 -13.23
C GLU A 119 4.99 -14.94 -13.25
N SER A 120 5.43 -14.43 -12.11
CA SER A 120 6.74 -13.81 -12.00
C SER A 120 7.76 -14.79 -11.42
N ARG A 121 8.99 -14.75 -11.93
CA ARG A 121 10.15 -15.46 -11.38
C ARG A 121 11.46 -14.88 -11.87
N PHE A 122 12.51 -15.14 -11.14
CA PHE A 122 13.86 -14.81 -11.61
C PHE A 122 14.31 -15.77 -12.72
N LYS A 123 15.01 -15.21 -13.71
CA LYS A 123 15.71 -15.97 -14.75
C LYS A 123 17.08 -15.34 -15.04
N ASN A 124 18.01 -16.14 -15.53
CA ASN A 124 19.25 -15.62 -16.11
C ASN A 124 18.93 -15.10 -17.52
N SER A 125 19.17 -13.82 -17.74
CA SER A 125 18.98 -13.19 -19.05
C SER A 125 20.21 -13.38 -19.90
N GLU A 126 20.05 -13.93 -21.10
CA GLU A 126 21.13 -14.01 -22.07
C GLU A 126 21.53 -12.63 -22.61
N LYS A 127 20.57 -11.72 -22.67
CA LYS A 127 20.77 -10.34 -23.14
C LYS A 127 21.59 -9.50 -22.18
N TRP A 128 21.31 -9.63 -20.87
CA TRP A 128 21.91 -8.77 -19.84
C TRP A 128 23.06 -9.46 -19.10
N LEU A 129 23.24 -10.78 -19.29
CA LEU A 129 24.18 -11.66 -18.58
C LEU A 129 24.01 -11.59 -17.04
N GLU A 130 22.80 -11.30 -16.60
CA GLU A 130 22.43 -11.08 -15.21
C GLU A 130 21.14 -11.82 -14.85
N LYS A 131 20.96 -12.08 -13.56
CA LYS A 131 19.70 -12.60 -13.02
C LYS A 131 18.71 -11.46 -12.89
N ILE A 132 17.56 -11.54 -13.57
CA ILE A 132 16.54 -10.51 -13.61
C ILE A 132 15.15 -11.09 -13.37
N LEU A 133 14.20 -10.21 -13.01
CA LEU A 133 12.80 -10.55 -12.93
C LEU A 133 12.19 -10.72 -14.32
N ALA A 134 11.39 -11.76 -14.51
CA ALA A 134 10.62 -11.95 -15.73
C ALA A 134 9.18 -12.37 -15.41
N PHE A 135 8.24 -11.95 -16.25
CA PHE A 135 6.87 -12.39 -16.23
C PHE A 135 6.62 -13.36 -17.37
N TYR A 136 6.02 -14.50 -17.04
CA TYR A 136 5.59 -15.51 -17.97
C TYR A 136 4.08 -15.43 -18.11
N VAL A 137 3.62 -15.09 -19.30
CA VAL A 137 2.21 -14.87 -19.62
C VAL A 137 1.71 -16.01 -20.50
N TYR A 138 0.64 -16.65 -20.08
CA TYR A 138 -0.03 -17.71 -20.83
C TYR A 138 -1.55 -17.56 -20.76
N LYS A 139 -2.21 -18.15 -21.75
CA LYS A 139 -3.67 -18.14 -21.84
C LYS A 139 -4.31 -19.01 -20.77
N HIS A 140 -5.39 -18.54 -20.22
CA HIS A 140 -6.19 -19.19 -19.19
C HIS A 140 -7.68 -18.99 -19.49
N ASP A 141 -8.37 -20.09 -19.70
CA ASP A 141 -9.82 -20.05 -19.87
C ASP A 141 -10.47 -19.96 -18.48
N THR A 142 -11.27 -18.93 -18.25
CA THR A 142 -11.94 -18.68 -16.99
C THR A 142 -13.25 -17.95 -17.19
N ASP A 143 -14.23 -18.27 -16.34
CA ASP A 143 -15.51 -17.54 -16.26
C ASP A 143 -15.43 -16.41 -15.19
N ASN A 144 -14.30 -16.28 -14.47
CA ASN A 144 -14.11 -15.21 -13.52
C ASN A 144 -13.89 -13.88 -14.24
N SER A 145 -14.18 -12.77 -13.53
CA SER A 145 -13.95 -11.40 -14.00
C SER A 145 -12.90 -10.70 -13.14
N GLY A 146 -12.45 -9.52 -13.58
CA GLY A 146 -11.56 -8.65 -12.86
C GLY A 146 -10.13 -9.15 -12.77
N LEU A 147 -9.42 -8.63 -11.77
CA LEU A 147 -8.01 -8.89 -11.52
C LEU A 147 -7.83 -9.52 -10.13
N CYS A 148 -7.11 -10.63 -10.07
CA CYS A 148 -6.69 -11.23 -8.81
C CYS A 148 -5.17 -11.36 -8.79
N ILE A 149 -4.52 -10.76 -7.80
CA ILE A 149 -3.10 -10.98 -7.51
C ILE A 149 -3.03 -11.99 -6.37
N GLU A 150 -2.36 -13.11 -6.61
CA GLU A 150 -2.15 -14.16 -5.62
C GLU A 150 -0.68 -14.21 -5.19
N VAL A 151 -0.48 -14.17 -3.89
CA VAL A 151 0.83 -14.36 -3.25
C VAL A 151 0.80 -15.69 -2.51
N GLY A 152 1.61 -16.64 -2.91
CA GLY A 152 1.72 -17.93 -2.24
C GLY A 152 2.85 -17.99 -1.21
N ASN A 153 2.85 -19.04 -0.40
CA ASN A 153 3.76 -19.26 0.72
C ASN A 153 3.63 -18.19 1.83
N VAL A 154 2.46 -17.59 2.01
CA VAL A 154 2.19 -16.63 3.08
C VAL A 154 1.84 -17.37 4.36
N THR A 155 2.59 -17.13 5.43
CA THR A 155 2.33 -17.74 6.73
C THR A 155 1.16 -17.04 7.43
N HIS A 156 0.58 -17.71 8.43
CA HIS A 156 -0.49 -17.12 9.25
C HIS A 156 0.02 -15.89 10.04
N GLU A 157 1.25 -15.93 10.50
CA GLU A 157 1.89 -14.83 11.21
C GLU A 157 2.07 -13.61 10.30
N GLU A 158 2.55 -13.80 9.06
CA GLU A 158 2.67 -12.72 8.08
C GLU A 158 1.32 -12.10 7.75
N PHE A 159 0.27 -12.92 7.60
CA PHE A 159 -1.07 -12.40 7.38
C PHE A 159 -1.60 -11.63 8.60
N ASN A 160 -1.42 -12.16 9.80
CA ASN A 160 -1.87 -11.51 11.03
C ASN A 160 -1.19 -10.15 11.25
N ASN A 161 0.03 -9.96 10.74
CA ASN A 161 0.75 -8.69 10.85
C ASN A 161 0.35 -7.65 9.79
N LEU A 162 -0.53 -7.99 8.84
CA LEU A 162 -0.96 -7.04 7.80
C LEU A 162 -1.81 -5.87 8.34
N TYR A 163 -2.42 -5.98 9.54
CA TYR A 163 -3.12 -4.86 10.16
C TYR A 163 -2.21 -3.64 10.36
N LYS A 164 -0.90 -3.87 10.58
CA LYS A 164 0.11 -2.80 10.64
C LYS A 164 0.39 -2.12 9.30
N VAL A 165 -0.04 -2.76 8.21
CA VAL A 165 0.14 -2.22 6.86
C VAL A 165 -1.12 -1.51 6.38
N TRP A 166 -2.30 -2.00 6.77
CA TRP A 166 -3.57 -1.49 6.30
C TRP A 166 -4.67 -1.57 7.36
N LEU A 167 -5.16 -0.40 7.78
CA LEU A 167 -6.16 -0.24 8.85
C LEU A 167 -7.55 -0.82 8.53
N HIS A 168 -7.86 -1.05 7.26
CA HIS A 168 -9.19 -1.53 6.84
C HIS A 168 -9.27 -3.05 6.68
N LEU A 169 -8.32 -3.81 7.24
CA LEU A 169 -8.46 -5.25 7.36
C LEU A 169 -9.65 -5.58 8.29
N GLU A 170 -10.39 -6.64 7.93
CA GLU A 170 -11.41 -7.18 8.82
C GLU A 170 -10.78 -7.49 10.20
N ASN A 171 -11.41 -7.01 11.27
CA ASN A 171 -10.98 -7.07 12.67
C ASN A 171 -9.91 -6.04 13.11
N CYS A 172 -9.65 -5.00 12.34
CA CYS A 172 -8.90 -3.85 12.82
C CYS A 172 -9.90 -2.82 13.38
N ASP A 173 -10.16 -2.89 14.68
CA ASP A 173 -11.06 -1.94 15.37
C ASP A 173 -10.22 -1.02 16.25
N TYR A 174 -10.36 0.28 16.08
CA TYR A 174 -9.63 1.30 16.83
C TYR A 174 -10.50 2.51 17.13
N SER A 175 -10.24 3.14 18.28
CA SER A 175 -10.89 4.38 18.69
C SER A 175 -10.37 5.55 17.87
N LYS A 176 -11.25 6.42 17.37
CA LYS A 176 -10.85 7.51 16.50
C LYS A 176 -11.64 8.80 16.72
N ALA A 177 -11.01 9.93 16.41
CA ALA A 177 -11.65 11.22 16.21
C ALA A 177 -11.62 11.58 14.72
N GLU A 178 -12.79 11.84 14.13
CA GLU A 178 -12.89 12.19 12.70
C GLU A 178 -12.72 13.69 12.48
N THR A 179 -11.89 14.06 11.50
CA THR A 179 -11.61 15.46 11.14
C THR A 179 -11.78 15.72 9.64
N GLY A 180 -11.74 16.97 9.24
CA GLY A 180 -11.74 17.37 7.84
C GLY A 180 -10.57 16.81 7.06
N TYR A 181 -9.44 16.55 7.71
CA TYR A 181 -8.16 16.12 7.14
C TYR A 181 -7.97 14.61 7.14
N GLY A 182 -8.70 13.89 7.99
CA GLY A 182 -8.59 12.45 8.18
C GLY A 182 -9.08 12.02 9.56
N GLU A 183 -8.46 10.99 10.12
CA GLU A 183 -8.77 10.42 11.42
C GLU A 183 -7.57 10.52 12.35
N ILE A 184 -7.79 10.89 13.62
CA ILE A 184 -6.83 10.74 14.71
C ILE A 184 -7.13 9.39 15.36
N ILE A 185 -6.15 8.50 15.46
CA ILE A 185 -6.25 7.20 16.10
C ILE A 185 -5.86 7.38 17.56
N LEU A 186 -6.82 7.12 18.47
CA LEU A 186 -6.69 7.45 19.89
C LEU A 186 -6.05 6.32 20.72
N ASP A 187 -5.94 5.10 20.18
CA ASP A 187 -5.39 3.96 20.89
C ASP A 187 -3.85 4.07 20.96
N GLU A 188 -3.28 3.88 22.15
CA GLU A 188 -1.86 4.06 22.43
C GLU A 188 -0.93 3.19 21.56
N GLU A 189 -1.40 2.04 21.10
CA GLU A 189 -0.61 1.14 20.25
C GLU A 189 -0.29 1.71 18.87
N TYR A 190 -1.04 2.74 18.43
CA TYR A 190 -0.83 3.45 17.16
C TYR A 190 -0.09 4.78 17.32
N ALA A 191 0.34 5.12 18.56
CA ALA A 191 1.04 6.38 18.80
C ALA A 191 2.29 6.49 17.90
N GLY A 192 2.42 7.62 17.19
CA GLY A 192 3.50 7.84 16.25
C GLY A 192 3.27 7.26 14.84
N GLU A 193 2.30 6.37 14.63
CA GLU A 193 2.07 5.77 13.33
C GLU A 193 1.32 6.70 12.38
N VAL A 194 1.83 6.82 11.17
CA VAL A 194 1.27 7.66 10.10
C VAL A 194 0.73 6.80 8.98
N TYR A 195 -0.54 6.99 8.66
CA TYR A 195 -1.25 6.32 7.59
C TYR A 195 -1.78 7.33 6.57
N VAL A 196 -1.90 6.93 5.32
CA VAL A 196 -2.60 7.68 4.26
C VAL A 196 -3.61 6.76 3.60
N ASN A 197 -4.89 7.13 3.68
CA ASN A 197 -6.00 6.28 3.21
C ASN A 197 -5.96 4.86 3.79
N GLY A 198 -5.63 4.74 5.07
CA GLY A 198 -5.50 3.47 5.78
C GLY A 198 -4.20 2.70 5.54
N LEU A 199 -3.33 3.16 4.65
CA LEU A 199 -2.04 2.53 4.38
C LEU A 199 -0.95 3.14 5.26
N PHE A 200 -0.19 2.29 5.95
CA PHE A 200 0.98 2.71 6.72
C PHE A 200 2.04 3.34 5.81
N VAL A 201 2.54 4.49 6.22
CA VAL A 201 3.55 5.25 5.48
C VAL A 201 4.80 5.47 6.29
N ASP A 202 4.66 5.93 7.54
CA ASP A 202 5.79 6.38 8.35
C ASP A 202 5.51 6.20 9.84
N CYS A 203 6.55 6.38 10.65
CA CYS A 203 6.45 6.40 12.11
C CYS A 203 7.28 7.56 12.64
N ASN A 204 6.63 8.47 13.41
CA ASN A 204 7.27 9.56 14.15
C ASN A 204 6.99 9.39 15.64
N SER A 205 8.03 9.01 16.42
CA SER A 205 7.91 8.75 17.86
C SER A 205 7.55 9.97 18.72
N ASP A 206 7.65 11.18 18.17
CA ASP A 206 7.34 12.43 18.87
C ASP A 206 5.85 12.80 18.77
N LEU A 207 5.07 12.09 17.91
CA LEU A 207 3.62 12.15 17.88
C LEU A 207 2.99 11.32 19.00
N LYS A 208 1.98 11.86 19.67
CA LYS A 208 1.25 11.22 20.78
C LYS A 208 0.10 10.32 20.33
N TYR A 209 -0.37 10.52 19.10
CA TYR A 209 -1.44 9.76 18.48
C TYR A 209 -0.99 9.12 17.18
N GLY A 210 -1.80 8.17 16.67
CA GLY A 210 -1.71 7.75 15.29
C GLY A 210 -2.56 8.66 14.38
N TYR A 211 -2.21 8.73 13.10
CA TYR A 211 -2.90 9.59 12.13
C TYR A 211 -3.17 8.84 10.84
N ASN A 212 -4.41 8.91 10.35
CA ASN A 212 -4.81 8.40 9.05
C ASN A 212 -5.30 9.57 8.17
N PHE A 213 -4.42 10.08 7.32
CA PHE A 213 -4.67 11.25 6.47
C PHE A 213 -5.43 10.90 5.20
N LYS A 214 -6.23 11.85 4.71
CA LYS A 214 -6.76 11.80 3.34
C LYS A 214 -5.63 12.12 2.34
N PRO A 215 -5.51 11.41 1.21
CA PRO A 215 -4.38 11.54 0.27
C PRO A 215 -4.12 12.96 -0.24
N LYS A 216 -5.17 13.77 -0.39
CA LYS A 216 -5.08 15.15 -0.90
C LYS A 216 -4.29 16.12 0.01
N TYR A 217 -4.10 15.77 1.29
CA TYR A 217 -3.42 16.64 2.24
C TYR A 217 -1.96 16.27 2.49
N ILE A 218 -1.59 15.00 2.27
CA ILE A 218 -0.22 14.50 2.49
C ILE A 218 0.37 14.04 1.16
N ARG A 219 1.52 14.59 0.80
CA ARG A 219 2.30 14.14 -0.34
C ARG A 219 3.34 13.13 0.13
N LEU A 220 3.33 11.95 -0.50
CA LEU A 220 4.36 10.95 -0.28
C LEU A 220 5.56 11.24 -1.15
N GLU A 221 6.76 11.06 -0.60
CA GLU A 221 7.98 11.09 -1.37
C GLU A 221 8.09 9.90 -2.34
N ARG A 222 9.06 9.94 -3.25
CA ARG A 222 9.21 8.89 -4.29
C ARG A 222 9.49 7.51 -3.71
N ASP A 223 10.14 7.43 -2.56
CA ASP A 223 10.39 6.18 -1.85
C ASP A 223 9.13 5.59 -1.18
N ARG A 224 8.05 6.42 -1.09
CA ARG A 224 6.74 6.07 -0.51
C ARG A 224 6.79 5.62 0.96
N LYS A 225 7.90 5.87 1.63
CA LYS A 225 8.15 5.53 3.03
C LYS A 225 8.23 6.75 3.93
N THR A 226 8.26 7.95 3.34
CA THR A 226 8.39 9.18 4.09
C THR A 226 7.35 10.20 3.66
N CYS A 227 6.84 10.94 4.63
CA CYS A 227 6.08 12.17 4.45
C CYS A 227 7.00 13.35 4.76
N ASP A 228 6.74 14.50 4.16
CA ASP A 228 7.37 15.74 4.59
C ASP A 228 6.93 16.02 6.05
N SER A 229 7.89 15.96 7.00
CA SER A 229 7.62 16.12 8.43
C SER A 229 6.93 17.44 8.74
N TRP A 230 7.33 18.53 8.08
CA TRP A 230 6.70 19.84 8.23
C TRP A 230 5.20 19.83 7.87
N ASN A 231 4.85 19.13 6.80
CA ASN A 231 3.46 19.00 6.37
C ASN A 231 2.66 18.14 7.36
N VAL A 232 3.27 17.08 7.92
CA VAL A 232 2.64 16.25 8.96
C VAL A 232 2.33 17.09 10.19
N GLU A 233 3.29 17.82 10.75
CA GLU A 233 3.15 18.67 11.94
C GLU A 233 2.09 19.77 11.78
N GLU A 234 2.03 20.40 10.60
CA GLU A 234 1.00 21.40 10.29
C GLU A 234 -0.40 20.78 10.33
N ILE A 235 -0.59 19.64 9.63
CA ILE A 235 -1.92 19.03 9.52
C ILE A 235 -2.34 18.37 10.82
N THR A 236 -1.44 17.71 11.56
CA THR A 236 -1.78 17.16 12.88
C THR A 236 -2.24 18.24 13.84
N SER A 237 -1.58 19.40 13.85
CA SER A 237 -2.01 20.54 14.67
C SER A 237 -3.43 20.99 14.33
N LEU A 238 -3.80 21.07 13.04
CA LEU A 238 -5.16 21.39 12.61
C LEU A 238 -6.18 20.32 13.05
N MET A 239 -5.80 19.04 12.93
CA MET A 239 -6.66 17.92 13.34
C MET A 239 -6.91 17.92 14.84
N ILE A 240 -5.87 18.15 15.67
CA ILE A 240 -6.01 18.28 17.13
C ILE A 240 -6.91 19.46 17.49
N ALA A 241 -6.74 20.61 16.83
CA ALA A 241 -7.61 21.77 17.07
C ALA A 241 -9.08 21.46 16.77
N GLU A 242 -9.37 20.79 15.65
CA GLU A 242 -10.73 20.38 15.27
C GLU A 242 -11.32 19.38 16.28
N ALA A 243 -10.56 18.35 16.66
CA ALA A 243 -10.99 17.33 17.61
C ALA A 243 -11.23 17.92 19.02
N MET A 244 -10.40 18.88 19.46
CA MET A 244 -10.58 19.61 20.70
C MET A 244 -11.87 20.41 20.67
N VAL A 245 -12.19 21.15 19.62
CA VAL A 245 -13.41 21.92 19.46
C VAL A 245 -14.66 21.04 19.46
N LYS A 246 -14.58 19.83 18.87
CA LYS A 246 -15.65 18.82 18.89
C LYS A 246 -15.82 18.14 20.24
N GLY A 247 -14.81 18.21 21.11
CA GLY A 247 -14.80 17.54 22.42
C GLY A 247 -14.34 16.07 22.35
N ASP A 248 -13.80 15.62 21.22
CA ASP A 248 -13.26 14.27 21.05
C ASP A 248 -11.92 14.10 21.80
N ILE A 249 -11.15 15.18 21.93
CA ILE A 249 -9.92 15.26 22.73
C ILE A 249 -10.09 16.34 23.81
N PRO A 250 -9.88 15.99 25.11
CA PRO A 250 -10.00 16.95 26.20
C PRO A 250 -8.95 18.06 26.12
N ILE A 251 -9.36 19.31 26.41
CA ILE A 251 -8.48 20.49 26.39
C ILE A 251 -7.25 20.33 27.32
N GLU A 252 -7.41 19.64 28.44
CA GLU A 252 -6.32 19.42 29.40
C GLU A 252 -5.26 18.47 28.80
N GLN A 253 -5.67 17.55 27.92
CA GLN A 253 -4.74 16.66 27.21
C GLN A 253 -3.95 17.43 26.15
N VAL A 254 -4.60 18.33 25.41
CA VAL A 254 -3.93 19.21 24.43
C VAL A 254 -2.95 20.14 25.14
N ARG A 255 -3.33 20.72 26.32
CA ARG A 255 -2.41 21.53 27.14
C ARG A 255 -1.15 20.75 27.54
N LYS A 256 -1.32 19.49 27.98
CA LYS A 256 -0.19 18.63 28.34
C LYS A 256 0.72 18.36 27.14
N MET A 257 0.14 18.13 25.95
CA MET A 257 0.91 17.94 24.72
C MET A 257 1.75 19.18 24.37
N ILE A 258 1.22 20.39 24.56
CA ILE A 258 1.94 21.65 24.35
C ILE A 258 3.08 21.77 25.36
N GLU A 259 2.86 21.48 26.65
CA GLU A 259 3.87 21.51 27.69
C GLU A 259 5.01 20.52 27.42
N GLU A 260 4.67 19.34 26.86
CA GLU A 260 5.63 18.29 26.47
C GLU A 260 6.29 18.55 25.10
N ARG A 261 5.85 19.57 24.36
CA ARG A 261 6.32 19.91 23.00
C ARG A 261 6.13 18.76 22.00
N ALA A 262 4.99 18.10 22.06
CA ALA A 262 4.63 17.06 21.12
C ALA A 262 4.47 17.63 19.70
N ASP A 263 4.93 16.88 18.70
CA ASP A 263 4.89 17.28 17.29
C ASP A 263 3.44 17.46 16.78
N ASP A 264 2.47 16.76 17.38
CA ASP A 264 1.03 16.90 17.08
C ASP A 264 0.51 18.33 17.19
N VAL A 265 1.12 19.15 18.05
CA VAL A 265 0.68 20.51 18.39
C VAL A 265 1.75 21.57 18.12
N TYR A 266 2.77 21.23 17.33
CA TYR A 266 3.92 22.09 17.05
C TYR A 266 3.50 23.50 16.59
N HIS A 267 2.48 23.61 15.73
CA HIS A 267 2.00 24.89 15.22
C HIS A 267 1.07 25.68 16.16
N PHE A 268 0.69 25.13 17.33
CA PHE A 268 -0.06 25.89 18.35
C PHE A 268 0.79 27.01 18.95
N GLU A 269 2.11 26.85 19.04
CA GLU A 269 3.01 27.86 19.61
C GLU A 269 3.16 29.12 18.73
N PHE A 270 2.93 29.01 17.41
CA PHE A 270 3.12 30.11 16.46
C PHE A 270 1.87 31.02 16.29
N ASN A 271 0.70 30.62 16.75
CA ASN A 271 -0.55 31.37 16.56
C ASN A 271 -0.99 32.17 17.80
N THR A 272 -0.12 32.35 18.79
CA THR A 272 -0.42 33.08 20.03
C THR A 272 0.14 34.52 20.05
N TYR A 273 0.40 35.14 18.88
CA TYR A 273 0.79 36.56 18.78
C TYR A 273 -0.13 37.35 17.86
#